data_2f2668ed138527fa790d899d9f60731e
#
_entry.id   2f2668ed138527fa790d899d9f60731e
#
_cell.length_a   1.000
_cell.length_b   1.000
_cell.length_c   1.000
_cell.angle_alpha   90.00
_cell.angle_beta   90.00
_cell.angle_gamma   90.00
#
_symmetry.space_group_name_H-M   'P 1'
#
loop_
_entity.id
_entity.type
_entity.pdbx_description
1 polymer ?
#
loop_
_entity_poly.entity_id
_entity_poly.type
_entity_poly.pdbx_seq_one_letter_code
_entity_poly.pdbx_strand_id
1 'polypeptide(L)'
;MVWTQRVLPLLWILIEGSAGKHWAAWMPQSMSAFTESCVAIPCRFDFPDEILPSAVHGIWYFNSPYPKNFPPVVLKSKTNTAHEIYMGRTKMLGDLKEKNCSIQIDRLSSEVQGKYYFRTDLGGYNQYTFSEHANLHIIDEPYVLSPNMIVSGSETELTCLVPDNCPDMKPSVTWIEIEGLEHHSAYARLEESDGSWTHISTLKFLPSYKNNGQRLGCKVNYLETELEYKGYVTMDVKYAPRIIDINSSAEITEGTQVAFVCVVDSNPVSRIMWLKEDILLKEDYSQNLTLELEYVTFNHDGIYICVAENEHGRSNKSMGLAVMYAPWKPSVNASIIAIEGESVTIMCNTQGNPDPTISIIKDKQVLNSVIFENELVLEIPSVTHEHDGEYWCTAENPYGQSNSSFNLTVVFSPLFLPESKCTVSKDTIQCMCTVKSNPDPVIVFEIPERNLSRSELDLEFVHSQRNGYMVSSILTLQKDTGIPQVVLCTASNLYGRKAQELLFQDSSKLVWAKIGPVGAVVVFVILVAVGGYMIKTREKKNLTESSSFIQTETSTSHNGQGNKKNLGKVESGEICSLERK
;
A
#
# COMPACT_ATOMS: atom_id res chain seq x y z
N MET A 1 -33.72 -19.11 45.02
CA MET A 1 -34.82 -18.89 45.95
C MET A 1 -36.11 -18.92 45.15
N VAL A 2 -36.82 -20.02 45.32
CA VAL A 2 -38.09 -20.33 44.65
C VAL A 2 -39.19 -19.69 45.46
N TRP A 3 -39.99 -18.84 44.83
CA TRP A 3 -41.28 -18.44 45.41
C TRP A 3 -42.37 -18.78 44.41
N THR A 4 -43.02 -19.87 44.72
CA THR A 4 -44.32 -20.31 44.19
C THR A 4 -45.41 -19.35 44.67
N GLN A 5 -46.06 -18.62 43.77
CA GLN A 5 -47.38 -18.07 44.05
C GLN A 5 -48.44 -18.91 43.35
N ARG A 6 -49.15 -19.65 44.16
CA ARG A 6 -50.45 -20.23 43.82
C ARG A 6 -51.44 -19.12 43.59
N VAL A 7 -51.94 -18.97 42.36
CA VAL A 7 -53.08 -18.14 42.04
C VAL A 7 -54.33 -19.00 42.11
N LEU A 8 -55.26 -18.56 42.92
CA LEU A 8 -56.60 -19.10 43.09
C LEU A 8 -57.36 -19.12 41.74
N PRO A 9 -58.00 -20.24 41.39
CA PRO A 9 -59.07 -20.27 40.41
C PRO A 9 -60.39 -20.22 41.15
N LEU A 10 -61.01 -19.10 41.29
CA LEU A 10 -62.43 -19.00 41.70
C LEU A 10 -62.86 -17.53 41.62
N LEU A 11 -63.49 -17.15 40.55
CA LEU A 11 -64.65 -16.23 40.47
C LEU A 11 -64.86 -15.79 38.98
N TRP A 12 -65.08 -16.77 38.14
CA TRP A 12 -65.76 -16.55 36.87
C TRP A 12 -67.00 -17.41 36.82
N ILE A 13 -67.92 -17.20 37.74
CA ILE A 13 -69.23 -17.78 37.67
C ILE A 13 -70.21 -16.64 37.98
N LEU A 14 -71.07 -16.39 36.99
CA LEU A 14 -72.31 -15.64 37.08
C LEU A 14 -72.22 -14.10 37.21
N ILE A 15 -71.94 -13.45 36.09
CA ILE A 15 -72.74 -12.33 35.67
C ILE A 15 -73.30 -12.68 34.28
N GLU A 16 -74.22 -13.62 34.20
CA GLU A 16 -75.32 -13.55 33.24
C GLU A 16 -76.26 -12.46 33.76
N GLY A 17 -75.82 -11.22 33.64
CA GLY A 17 -76.71 -10.07 33.65
C GLY A 17 -77.54 -10.19 32.40
N SER A 18 -78.84 -10.36 32.56
CA SER A 18 -79.86 -10.14 31.55
C SER A 18 -79.75 -8.68 31.07
N ALA A 19 -78.75 -8.43 30.24
CA ALA A 19 -78.74 -7.24 29.39
C ALA A 19 -79.75 -7.54 28.28
N GLY A 20 -80.86 -6.90 28.26
CA GLY A 20 -81.80 -6.94 27.16
C GLY A 20 -81.00 -6.81 25.88
N LYS A 21 -81.17 -7.75 24.97
CA LYS A 21 -80.44 -7.73 23.68
C LYS A 21 -80.71 -6.38 22.99
N HIS A 22 -79.64 -5.75 22.57
CA HIS A 22 -79.67 -4.46 21.87
C HIS A 22 -79.34 -4.72 20.39
N TRP A 23 -79.68 -3.77 19.53
CA TRP A 23 -79.19 -3.81 18.15
C TRP A 23 -77.66 -3.81 18.17
N ALA A 24 -77.04 -4.82 17.64
CA ALA A 24 -75.57 -4.96 17.57
C ALA A 24 -75.15 -5.63 16.27
N ALA A 25 -74.02 -5.21 15.75
CA ALA A 25 -73.37 -5.89 14.62
C ALA A 25 -71.89 -6.07 14.93
N TRP A 26 -71.34 -7.17 14.47
CA TRP A 26 -69.92 -7.52 14.61
C TRP A 26 -69.35 -7.77 13.20
N MET A 27 -68.29 -7.07 12.84
CA MET A 27 -67.57 -7.21 11.60
C MET A 27 -66.13 -6.66 11.77
N PRO A 28 -65.16 -7.06 10.93
CA PRO A 28 -63.84 -6.50 10.93
C PRO A 28 -63.86 -4.99 10.75
N GLN A 29 -63.11 -4.26 11.59
CA GLN A 29 -63.03 -2.79 11.48
C GLN A 29 -62.22 -2.38 10.22
N SER A 30 -61.24 -3.18 9.83
CA SER A 30 -60.40 -2.93 8.67
C SER A 30 -60.01 -4.29 8.03
N MET A 31 -60.08 -4.38 6.71
CA MET A 31 -59.69 -5.54 5.93
C MET A 31 -58.93 -5.09 4.70
N SER A 32 -57.99 -5.93 4.29
CA SER A 32 -57.27 -5.74 3.02
C SER A 32 -57.59 -6.88 2.05
N ALA A 33 -57.58 -6.59 0.75
CA ALA A 33 -57.70 -7.58 -0.30
C ALA A 33 -56.98 -7.08 -1.57
N PHE A 34 -56.57 -7.98 -2.41
CA PHE A 34 -55.91 -7.62 -3.66
C PHE A 34 -56.87 -7.10 -4.70
N THR A 35 -56.42 -6.17 -5.55
CA THR A 35 -57.15 -5.73 -6.72
C THR A 35 -57.51 -6.92 -7.60
N GLU A 36 -58.63 -6.88 -8.35
CA GLU A 36 -59.19 -7.97 -9.20
C GLU A 36 -59.50 -9.30 -8.46
N SER A 37 -59.11 -9.46 -7.19
CA SER A 37 -59.49 -10.61 -6.37
C SER A 37 -60.88 -10.48 -5.76
N CYS A 38 -61.21 -11.26 -4.76
CA CYS A 38 -62.45 -11.15 -4.01
C CYS A 38 -62.19 -10.87 -2.51
N VAL A 39 -63.24 -10.42 -1.81
CA VAL A 39 -63.24 -10.32 -0.34
C VAL A 39 -64.57 -10.82 0.22
N ALA A 40 -64.48 -11.62 1.26
CA ALA A 40 -65.65 -11.93 2.11
C ALA A 40 -65.55 -11.06 3.38
N ILE A 41 -66.56 -10.25 3.61
CA ILE A 41 -66.71 -9.45 4.81
C ILE A 41 -67.53 -10.31 5.80
N PRO A 42 -66.90 -10.87 6.83
CA PRO A 42 -67.65 -11.62 7.87
C PRO A 42 -68.52 -10.63 8.67
N CYS A 43 -69.73 -11.00 8.92
CA CYS A 43 -70.67 -10.14 9.59
C CYS A 43 -71.70 -11.00 10.38
N ARG A 44 -71.88 -10.61 11.65
CA ARG A 44 -72.98 -11.12 12.47
C ARG A 44 -73.75 -9.91 13.01
N PHE A 45 -75.05 -10.08 13.21
CA PHE A 45 -75.88 -9.04 13.78
C PHE A 45 -76.81 -9.66 14.80
N ASP A 46 -77.33 -8.83 15.67
CA ASP A 46 -78.34 -9.19 16.65
C ASP A 46 -79.37 -8.10 16.79
N PHE A 47 -80.54 -8.44 17.23
CA PHE A 47 -81.66 -7.56 17.46
C PHE A 47 -82.42 -7.97 18.74
N PRO A 48 -83.24 -7.08 19.38
CA PRO A 48 -83.99 -7.37 20.59
C PRO A 48 -84.93 -8.55 20.43
N ASP A 49 -84.94 -9.48 21.41
CA ASP A 49 -85.74 -10.73 21.40
C ASP A 49 -87.24 -10.47 21.37
N GLU A 50 -87.67 -9.26 21.72
CA GLU A 50 -89.08 -8.84 21.66
C GLU A 50 -89.61 -8.68 20.25
N ILE A 51 -88.70 -8.56 19.29
CA ILE A 51 -89.06 -8.40 17.87
C ILE A 51 -89.25 -9.77 17.24
N LEU A 52 -90.53 -10.03 16.84
CA LEU A 52 -90.88 -11.21 16.05
C LEU A 52 -90.84 -10.84 14.59
N PRO A 53 -89.75 -11.20 13.85
CA PRO A 53 -89.62 -10.82 12.48
C PRO A 53 -90.64 -11.55 11.57
N SER A 54 -91.36 -10.84 10.76
CA SER A 54 -92.19 -11.42 9.68
C SER A 54 -91.35 -11.85 8.48
N ALA A 55 -90.19 -11.24 8.31
CA ALA A 55 -89.17 -11.56 7.33
C ALA A 55 -87.82 -11.01 7.81
N VAL A 56 -86.72 -11.64 7.44
CA VAL A 56 -85.38 -11.13 7.72
C VAL A 56 -84.68 -10.86 6.38
N HIS A 57 -84.49 -9.55 6.11
CA HIS A 57 -83.79 -9.08 4.92
C HIS A 57 -82.59 -8.23 5.34
N GLY A 58 -81.52 -8.25 4.54
CA GLY A 58 -80.30 -7.45 4.75
C GLY A 58 -80.01 -6.53 3.55
N ILE A 59 -79.50 -5.38 3.86
CA ILE A 59 -79.04 -4.41 2.85
C ILE A 59 -77.66 -3.92 3.23
N TRP A 60 -76.71 -4.04 2.32
CA TRP A 60 -75.37 -3.47 2.49
C TRP A 60 -75.26 -2.16 1.73
N TYR A 61 -74.67 -1.16 2.39
CA TYR A 61 -74.45 0.17 1.88
C TYR A 61 -72.98 0.49 1.85
N PHE A 62 -72.57 1.40 0.92
CA PHE A 62 -71.19 1.80 0.73
C PHE A 62 -71.00 3.27 1.16
N ASN A 63 -69.86 3.55 1.85
CA ASN A 63 -69.36 4.82 2.31
C ASN A 63 -70.19 5.56 3.36
N SER A 64 -71.45 5.29 3.51
CA SER A 64 -72.30 6.02 4.50
C SER A 64 -73.42 5.12 5.00
N PRO A 65 -73.84 5.23 6.26
CA PRO A 65 -75.00 4.52 6.77
C PRO A 65 -76.30 5.19 6.24
N TYR A 66 -77.22 4.36 5.76
CA TYR A 66 -78.55 4.84 5.32
C TYR A 66 -79.35 5.38 6.53
N PRO A 67 -80.13 6.48 6.42
CA PRO A 67 -80.46 7.22 5.16
C PRO A 67 -79.49 8.41 4.90
N LYS A 68 -78.42 8.54 5.62
CA LYS A 68 -77.46 9.64 5.46
C LYS A 68 -76.84 9.58 4.04
N ASN A 69 -76.96 10.68 3.29
CA ASN A 69 -76.40 10.87 1.94
C ASN A 69 -76.85 9.85 0.87
N PHE A 70 -77.95 9.10 1.08
CA PHE A 70 -78.48 8.11 0.14
C PHE A 70 -77.37 7.23 -0.47
N PRO A 71 -76.68 6.43 0.36
CA PRO A 71 -75.46 5.71 -0.07
C PRO A 71 -75.79 4.65 -1.15
N PRO A 72 -74.80 4.32 -2.04
CA PRO A 72 -74.93 3.24 -2.98
C PRO A 72 -75.26 1.92 -2.30
N VAL A 73 -76.20 1.18 -2.87
CA VAL A 73 -76.60 -0.16 -2.40
C VAL A 73 -75.58 -1.15 -2.93
N VAL A 74 -74.85 -1.83 -2.05
CA VAL A 74 -73.90 -2.91 -2.36
C VAL A 74 -74.65 -4.21 -2.76
N LEU A 75 -75.62 -4.58 -1.90
CA LEU A 75 -76.51 -5.69 -2.14
C LEU A 75 -77.79 -5.55 -1.33
N LYS A 76 -78.92 -5.84 -1.92
CA LYS A 76 -80.23 -5.92 -1.26
C LYS A 76 -80.74 -7.36 -1.36
N SER A 77 -80.78 -8.08 -0.26
CA SER A 77 -81.12 -9.52 -0.22
C SER A 77 -82.51 -9.86 -0.76
N LYS A 78 -83.48 -8.96 -0.53
CA LYS A 78 -84.89 -9.19 -0.93
C LYS A 78 -85.08 -9.23 -2.43
N THR A 79 -84.35 -8.40 -3.18
CA THR A 79 -84.52 -8.22 -4.64
C THR A 79 -83.32 -8.63 -5.45
N ASN A 80 -82.26 -8.99 -4.73
CA ASN A 80 -80.93 -9.28 -5.31
C ASN A 80 -80.45 -8.14 -6.25
N THR A 81 -80.72 -6.88 -5.85
CA THR A 81 -80.37 -5.69 -6.59
C THR A 81 -79.20 -4.97 -5.94
N ALA A 82 -78.35 -4.36 -6.76
CA ALA A 82 -77.20 -3.57 -6.34
C ALA A 82 -77.04 -2.34 -7.22
N HIS A 83 -76.26 -1.36 -6.77
CA HIS A 83 -75.82 -0.24 -7.59
C HIS A 83 -74.96 -0.78 -8.74
N GLU A 84 -74.90 -0.08 -9.85
CA GLU A 84 -74.23 -0.51 -11.11
C GLU A 84 -72.79 -0.99 -10.88
N ILE A 85 -72.02 -0.34 -9.99
CA ILE A 85 -70.64 -0.73 -9.66
C ILE A 85 -70.54 -2.07 -8.94
N TYR A 86 -71.61 -2.58 -8.34
CA TYR A 86 -71.69 -3.85 -7.61
C TYR A 86 -72.51 -4.92 -8.34
N MET A 87 -73.12 -4.56 -9.48
CA MET A 87 -74.00 -5.48 -10.21
C MET A 87 -73.26 -6.71 -10.72
N GLY A 88 -73.71 -7.90 -10.34
CA GLY A 88 -73.08 -9.17 -10.68
C GLY A 88 -71.72 -9.45 -10.03
N ARG A 89 -71.35 -8.64 -9.04
CA ARG A 89 -70.07 -8.75 -8.29
C ARG A 89 -70.26 -9.08 -6.81
N THR A 90 -71.50 -9.14 -6.32
CA THR A 90 -71.81 -9.34 -4.91
C THR A 90 -72.72 -10.52 -4.68
N LYS A 91 -72.44 -11.30 -3.64
CA LYS A 91 -73.31 -12.38 -3.19
C LYS A 91 -73.41 -12.42 -1.65
N MET A 92 -74.60 -12.75 -1.13
CA MET A 92 -74.78 -13.01 0.30
C MET A 92 -74.19 -14.37 0.63
N LEU A 93 -73.23 -14.45 1.58
CA LEU A 93 -72.63 -15.67 2.08
C LEU A 93 -73.36 -16.23 3.30
N GLY A 94 -73.83 -15.30 4.17
CA GLY A 94 -74.48 -15.68 5.39
C GLY A 94 -75.99 -15.92 5.23
N ASP A 95 -76.57 -16.78 6.10
CA ASP A 95 -77.99 -16.90 6.28
C ASP A 95 -78.48 -15.85 7.28
N LEU A 96 -79.28 -14.89 6.82
CA LEU A 96 -79.84 -13.81 7.62
C LEU A 96 -80.75 -14.35 8.75
N LYS A 97 -81.35 -15.54 8.58
CA LYS A 97 -82.15 -16.16 9.63
C LYS A 97 -81.30 -16.66 10.80
N GLU A 98 -80.05 -17.05 10.48
CA GLU A 98 -79.03 -17.41 11.47
C GLU A 98 -78.25 -16.18 11.99
N LYS A 99 -78.77 -14.94 11.73
CA LYS A 99 -78.14 -13.69 12.11
C LYS A 99 -76.75 -13.48 11.49
N ASN A 100 -76.47 -14.17 10.37
CA ASN A 100 -75.23 -14.04 9.61
C ASN A 100 -75.44 -13.14 8.39
N CYS A 101 -74.80 -11.99 8.36
CA CYS A 101 -74.89 -10.97 7.34
C CYS A 101 -73.69 -10.92 6.39
N SER A 102 -72.83 -11.93 6.45
CA SER A 102 -71.58 -11.95 5.65
C SER A 102 -71.86 -11.83 4.15
N ILE A 103 -71.02 -11.04 3.47
CA ILE A 103 -71.14 -10.72 2.06
C ILE A 103 -69.78 -10.99 1.37
N GLN A 104 -69.84 -11.40 0.09
CA GLN A 104 -68.67 -11.45 -0.77
C GLN A 104 -68.81 -10.39 -1.89
N ILE A 105 -67.65 -9.78 -2.19
CA ILE A 105 -67.48 -8.84 -3.30
C ILE A 105 -66.37 -9.36 -4.19
N ASP A 106 -66.63 -9.56 -5.46
CA ASP A 106 -65.70 -10.11 -6.45
C ASP A 106 -65.16 -9.00 -7.35
N ARG A 107 -64.01 -9.28 -8.01
CA ARG A 107 -63.39 -8.36 -8.96
C ARG A 107 -63.18 -6.96 -8.35
N LEU A 108 -62.39 -6.93 -7.28
CA LEU A 108 -62.13 -5.72 -6.52
C LEU A 108 -61.37 -4.68 -7.34
N SER A 109 -61.79 -3.39 -7.24
CA SER A 109 -61.14 -2.26 -7.88
C SER A 109 -61.08 -1.09 -6.88
N SER A 110 -60.26 -0.11 -7.13
CA SER A 110 -60.13 1.09 -6.25
C SER A 110 -61.46 1.80 -6.02
N GLU A 111 -62.43 1.66 -6.92
CA GLU A 111 -63.76 2.26 -6.79
C GLU A 111 -64.57 1.68 -5.63
N VAL A 112 -64.30 0.41 -5.22
CA VAL A 112 -65.01 -0.25 -4.14
C VAL A 112 -64.22 -0.22 -2.81
N GLN A 113 -63.13 0.50 -2.76
CA GLN A 113 -62.38 0.77 -1.52
C GLN A 113 -63.14 1.75 -0.64
N GLY A 114 -63.39 1.41 0.64
CA GLY A 114 -64.09 2.27 1.56
C GLY A 114 -64.87 1.52 2.63
N LYS A 115 -65.90 2.17 3.18
CA LYS A 115 -66.66 1.74 4.35
C LYS A 115 -67.94 1.01 3.94
N TYR A 116 -68.19 -0.16 4.54
CA TYR A 116 -69.35 -0.99 4.30
C TYR A 116 -70.24 -1.07 5.54
N TYR A 117 -71.51 -0.71 5.39
CA TYR A 117 -72.50 -0.62 6.48
C TYR A 117 -73.61 -1.63 6.22
N PHE A 118 -74.01 -2.34 7.26
CA PHE A 118 -75.14 -3.24 7.23
C PHE A 118 -76.43 -2.61 7.74
N ARG A 119 -77.55 -2.95 7.13
CA ARG A 119 -78.91 -2.60 7.61
C ARG A 119 -79.76 -3.86 7.56
N THR A 120 -80.47 -4.12 8.63
CA THR A 120 -81.51 -5.19 8.67
C THR A 120 -82.89 -4.61 8.48
N ASP A 121 -83.76 -5.37 7.78
CA ASP A 121 -85.19 -5.11 7.60
C ASP A 121 -85.95 -6.37 8.06
N LEU A 122 -86.62 -6.28 9.20
CA LEU A 122 -87.33 -7.37 9.87
C LEU A 122 -88.85 -7.34 9.54
N GLY A 123 -89.25 -6.44 8.62
CA GLY A 123 -90.64 -6.22 8.20
C GLY A 123 -91.32 -5.14 9.03
N GLY A 124 -92.39 -4.53 8.47
CA GLY A 124 -93.10 -3.42 9.08
C GLY A 124 -92.19 -2.21 9.34
N TYR A 125 -92.16 -1.73 10.54
CA TYR A 125 -91.33 -0.60 10.96
C TYR A 125 -90.01 -1.04 11.55
N ASN A 126 -89.72 -2.34 11.66
CA ASN A 126 -88.55 -2.85 12.32
C ASN A 126 -87.37 -2.91 11.37
N GLN A 127 -86.75 -1.74 11.14
CA GLN A 127 -85.59 -1.56 10.29
C GLN A 127 -84.51 -0.82 11.05
N TYR A 128 -83.24 -1.32 11.01
CA TYR A 128 -82.14 -0.73 11.74
C TYR A 128 -80.86 -0.72 10.90
N THR A 129 -80.20 0.45 10.85
CA THR A 129 -78.87 0.59 10.23
C THR A 129 -77.81 0.62 11.30
N PHE A 130 -76.92 -0.32 11.26
CA PHE A 130 -75.82 -0.42 12.24
C PHE A 130 -74.76 0.65 11.97
N SER A 131 -74.18 1.19 13.04
CA SER A 131 -73.08 2.18 13.00
C SER A 131 -71.72 1.51 12.72
N GLU A 132 -71.63 0.26 13.12
CA GLU A 132 -70.47 -0.59 12.90
C GLU A 132 -70.30 -0.78 11.39
N HIS A 133 -69.04 -0.76 10.95
CA HIS A 133 -68.71 -0.89 9.54
C HIS A 133 -67.38 -1.56 9.34
N ALA A 134 -67.22 -2.23 8.21
CA ALA A 134 -65.94 -2.75 7.71
C ALA A 134 -65.33 -1.69 6.79
N ASN A 135 -64.04 -1.40 6.97
CA ASN A 135 -63.27 -0.57 6.05
C ASN A 135 -62.41 -1.45 5.19
N LEU A 136 -62.70 -1.49 3.88
CA LEU A 136 -61.97 -2.29 2.90
C LEU A 136 -60.85 -1.45 2.27
N HIS A 137 -59.60 -1.97 2.35
CA HIS A 137 -58.42 -1.45 1.67
C HIS A 137 -58.08 -2.38 0.50
N ILE A 138 -57.94 -1.81 -0.68
CA ILE A 138 -57.51 -2.56 -1.83
C ILE A 138 -56.03 -2.32 -2.06
N ILE A 139 -55.26 -3.37 -2.19
CA ILE A 139 -53.79 -3.37 -2.34
C ILE A 139 -53.37 -4.04 -3.64
N ASP A 140 -52.29 -3.56 -4.25
CA ASP A 140 -51.76 -4.11 -5.49
C ASP A 140 -50.56 -5.03 -5.27
N GLU A 141 -50.00 -5.02 -4.03
CA GLU A 141 -48.83 -5.80 -3.63
C GLU A 141 -48.94 -6.32 -2.20
N PRO A 142 -48.36 -7.49 -1.88
CA PRO A 142 -48.28 -7.99 -0.52
C PRO A 142 -47.32 -7.15 0.33
N TYR A 143 -47.57 -7.08 1.62
CA TYR A 143 -46.69 -6.39 2.57
C TYR A 143 -45.48 -7.25 2.91
N VAL A 144 -44.26 -6.78 2.60
CA VAL A 144 -43.02 -7.43 3.01
C VAL A 144 -42.42 -6.63 4.17
N LEU A 145 -42.40 -7.24 5.36
CA LEU A 145 -41.86 -6.66 6.56
C LEU A 145 -40.40 -7.11 6.72
N SER A 146 -39.52 -6.17 7.01
CA SER A 146 -38.13 -6.42 7.37
C SER A 146 -37.82 -5.89 8.77
N PRO A 147 -36.87 -6.47 9.49
CA PRO A 147 -36.42 -5.91 10.75
C PRO A 147 -35.78 -4.53 10.52
N ASN A 148 -35.78 -3.69 11.54
CA ASN A 148 -35.22 -2.35 11.48
C ASN A 148 -33.71 -2.31 11.17
N MET A 149 -33.01 -3.41 11.48
CA MET A 149 -31.58 -3.54 11.25
C MET A 149 -31.25 -4.97 10.82
N ILE A 150 -30.56 -5.09 9.70
CA ILE A 150 -30.04 -6.35 9.16
C ILE A 150 -28.51 -6.30 9.28
N VAL A 151 -27.91 -7.27 9.99
CA VAL A 151 -26.47 -7.32 10.22
C VAL A 151 -25.86 -8.54 9.55
N SER A 152 -24.79 -8.34 8.80
CA SER A 152 -24.04 -9.42 8.17
C SER A 152 -23.58 -10.47 9.19
N GLY A 153 -23.86 -11.75 8.91
CA GLY A 153 -23.53 -12.87 9.81
C GLY A 153 -24.49 -13.08 10.96
N SER A 154 -25.62 -12.34 11.02
CA SER A 154 -26.70 -12.56 12.01
C SER A 154 -27.95 -13.08 11.30
N GLU A 155 -28.59 -14.11 11.85
CA GLU A 155 -29.83 -14.65 11.30
C GLU A 155 -30.90 -13.54 11.21
N THR A 156 -31.53 -13.44 10.07
CA THR A 156 -32.54 -12.43 9.75
C THR A 156 -33.81 -13.08 9.25
N GLU A 157 -34.96 -12.50 9.62
CA GLU A 157 -36.27 -12.98 9.22
C GLU A 157 -37.03 -11.85 8.49
N LEU A 158 -37.50 -12.14 7.27
CA LEU A 158 -38.45 -11.34 6.54
C LEU A 158 -39.83 -11.99 6.64
N THR A 159 -40.87 -11.16 6.69
CA THR A 159 -42.25 -11.63 6.78
C THR A 159 -43.07 -11.06 5.64
N CYS A 160 -43.71 -11.93 4.87
CA CYS A 160 -44.68 -11.57 3.86
C CYS A 160 -46.10 -11.77 4.42
N LEU A 161 -46.89 -10.70 4.43
CA LEU A 161 -48.28 -10.70 4.88
C LEU A 161 -49.20 -10.64 3.66
N VAL A 162 -50.08 -11.62 3.54
CA VAL A 162 -51.00 -11.79 2.43
C VAL A 162 -52.43 -11.88 2.95
N PRO A 163 -53.32 -10.96 2.57
CA PRO A 163 -54.74 -11.07 2.92
C PRO A 163 -55.33 -12.35 2.35
N ASP A 164 -55.97 -13.14 3.19
CA ASP A 164 -56.62 -14.41 2.79
C ASP A 164 -58.12 -14.36 3.11
N ASN A 165 -58.80 -13.34 2.61
CA ASN A 165 -60.19 -13.06 2.89
C ASN A 165 -61.11 -13.42 1.73
N CYS A 166 -60.65 -14.19 0.73
CA CYS A 166 -61.43 -14.65 -0.41
C CYS A 166 -61.67 -16.19 -0.31
N PRO A 167 -62.85 -16.65 0.06
CA PRO A 167 -63.11 -18.09 0.29
C PRO A 167 -62.87 -18.97 -0.94
N ASP A 168 -63.09 -18.41 -2.14
CA ASP A 168 -63.02 -19.13 -3.41
C ASP A 168 -61.61 -19.14 -4.02
N MET A 169 -60.65 -18.44 -3.40
CA MET A 169 -59.30 -18.25 -3.92
C MET A 169 -58.25 -18.50 -2.82
N LYS A 170 -57.42 -19.53 -2.97
CA LYS A 170 -56.34 -19.85 -2.01
C LYS A 170 -55.01 -19.30 -2.52
N PRO A 171 -54.35 -18.43 -1.75
CA PRO A 171 -53.06 -17.89 -2.12
C PRO A 171 -51.95 -18.93 -1.97
N SER A 172 -51.05 -18.97 -2.98
CA SER A 172 -49.77 -19.68 -2.91
C SER A 172 -48.67 -18.63 -2.85
N VAL A 173 -47.87 -18.67 -1.79
CA VAL A 173 -46.81 -17.66 -1.53
C VAL A 173 -45.45 -18.28 -1.78
N THR A 174 -44.63 -17.61 -2.58
CA THR A 174 -43.26 -18.01 -2.90
C THR A 174 -42.33 -16.82 -2.78
N TRP A 175 -41.10 -17.07 -2.31
CA TRP A 175 -40.05 -16.05 -2.28
C TRP A 175 -39.29 -16.07 -3.62
N ILE A 176 -38.96 -14.91 -4.15
CA ILE A 176 -38.27 -14.68 -5.41
C ILE A 176 -37.04 -13.77 -5.23
N GLU A 177 -36.11 -13.84 -6.20
CA GLU A 177 -34.82 -13.11 -6.13
C GLU A 177 -33.96 -13.50 -4.91
N ILE A 178 -34.12 -14.76 -4.45
CA ILE A 178 -33.41 -15.35 -3.29
C ILE A 178 -32.15 -16.13 -3.70
N GLU A 179 -31.67 -15.96 -4.92
CA GLU A 179 -30.51 -16.66 -5.44
C GLU A 179 -29.26 -16.35 -4.63
N GLY A 180 -28.51 -17.40 -4.28
CA GLY A 180 -27.31 -17.29 -3.48
C GLY A 180 -27.52 -17.12 -1.96
N LEU A 181 -28.79 -17.23 -1.49
CA LEU A 181 -29.10 -17.22 -0.06
C LEU A 181 -29.41 -18.61 0.45
N GLU A 182 -28.71 -19.04 1.49
CA GLU A 182 -29.14 -20.19 2.30
C GLU A 182 -30.31 -19.74 3.16
N HIS A 183 -31.48 -20.33 2.94
CA HIS A 183 -32.72 -19.88 3.55
C HIS A 183 -33.64 -21.04 3.95
N HIS A 184 -34.50 -20.73 4.91
CA HIS A 184 -35.63 -21.57 5.29
C HIS A 184 -36.90 -20.74 5.25
N SER A 185 -37.96 -21.28 4.62
CA SER A 185 -39.28 -20.64 4.62
C SER A 185 -40.28 -21.43 5.44
N ALA A 186 -41.16 -20.72 6.13
CA ALA A 186 -42.27 -21.28 6.85
C ALA A 186 -43.57 -20.55 6.49
N TYR A 187 -44.69 -21.24 6.65
CA TYR A 187 -46.01 -20.73 6.31
C TYR A 187 -46.95 -20.91 7.53
N ALA A 188 -47.78 -19.91 7.74
CA ALA A 188 -48.85 -19.95 8.74
C ALA A 188 -50.08 -19.25 8.19
N ARG A 189 -51.25 -19.63 8.64
CA ARG A 189 -52.52 -18.95 8.39
C ARG A 189 -53.07 -18.52 9.77
N LEU A 190 -53.29 -17.24 9.94
CA LEU A 190 -53.81 -16.69 11.16
C LEU A 190 -55.23 -16.20 10.98
N GLU A 191 -56.10 -16.53 11.90
CA GLU A 191 -57.41 -15.93 12.09
C GLU A 191 -57.29 -14.79 13.11
N GLU A 192 -57.62 -13.61 12.66
CA GLU A 192 -57.66 -12.46 13.54
C GLU A 192 -58.92 -12.51 14.41
N SER A 193 -58.91 -11.83 15.54
CA SER A 193 -60.01 -11.78 16.51
C SER A 193 -61.31 -11.20 15.92
N ASP A 194 -61.25 -10.50 14.81
CA ASP A 194 -62.37 -9.89 14.08
C ASP A 194 -62.95 -10.80 12.96
N GLY A 195 -62.38 -12.01 12.81
CA GLY A 195 -62.79 -12.99 11.81
C GLY A 195 -62.16 -12.83 10.42
N SER A 196 -61.23 -11.88 10.24
CA SER A 196 -60.42 -11.76 9.04
C SER A 196 -59.27 -12.78 9.06
N TRP A 197 -58.74 -13.14 7.88
CA TRP A 197 -57.65 -14.08 7.72
C TRP A 197 -56.46 -13.48 7.02
N THR A 198 -55.27 -13.82 7.59
CA THR A 198 -53.97 -13.40 7.01
C THR A 198 -53.09 -14.63 6.80
N HIS A 199 -52.57 -14.78 5.60
CA HIS A 199 -51.56 -15.77 5.30
C HIS A 199 -50.18 -15.16 5.53
N ILE A 200 -49.33 -15.82 6.34
CA ILE A 200 -48.00 -15.38 6.72
C ILE A 200 -46.96 -16.32 6.13
N SER A 201 -46.05 -15.78 5.36
CA SER A 201 -44.84 -16.50 4.93
C SER A 201 -43.61 -15.84 5.51
N THR A 202 -42.78 -16.62 6.20
CA THR A 202 -41.52 -16.14 6.76
C THR A 202 -40.34 -16.70 6.01
N LEU A 203 -39.33 -15.88 5.78
CA LEU A 203 -38.05 -16.25 5.16
C LEU A 203 -36.93 -15.97 6.15
N LYS A 204 -36.27 -17.03 6.65
CA LYS A 204 -35.09 -16.94 7.52
C LYS A 204 -33.85 -17.23 6.73
N PHE A 205 -32.84 -16.38 6.87
CA PHE A 205 -31.57 -16.51 6.15
C PHE A 205 -30.43 -15.80 6.89
N LEU A 206 -29.18 -16.08 6.47
CA LEU A 206 -27.98 -15.48 6.99
C LEU A 206 -27.41 -14.49 5.97
N PRO A 207 -27.65 -13.17 6.11
CA PRO A 207 -27.15 -12.18 5.18
C PRO A 207 -25.65 -12.01 5.28
N SER A 208 -25.01 -11.69 4.16
CA SER A 208 -23.61 -11.28 4.06
C SER A 208 -23.51 -9.87 3.48
N TYR A 209 -22.32 -9.26 3.55
CA TYR A 209 -22.06 -7.96 2.92
C TYR A 209 -22.46 -7.90 1.45
N LYS A 210 -22.39 -9.04 0.72
CA LYS A 210 -22.75 -9.16 -0.71
C LYS A 210 -24.24 -8.95 -0.96
N ASN A 211 -25.04 -9.17 0.07
CA ASN A 211 -26.48 -9.02 -0.02
C ASN A 211 -26.96 -7.60 0.25
N ASN A 212 -26.03 -6.66 0.55
CA ASN A 212 -26.38 -5.24 0.70
C ASN A 212 -26.87 -4.68 -0.64
N GLY A 213 -28.04 -4.05 -0.63
CA GLY A 213 -28.71 -3.55 -1.81
C GLY A 213 -29.43 -4.63 -2.65
N GLN A 214 -29.35 -5.91 -2.27
CA GLN A 214 -30.11 -6.97 -2.94
C GLN A 214 -31.59 -6.78 -2.69
N ARG A 215 -32.39 -6.97 -3.74
CA ARG A 215 -33.84 -6.92 -3.67
C ARG A 215 -34.38 -8.32 -3.49
N LEU A 216 -35.23 -8.54 -2.50
CA LEU A 216 -35.92 -9.80 -2.27
C LEU A 216 -37.42 -9.61 -2.47
N GLY A 217 -38.08 -10.57 -3.06
CA GLY A 217 -39.50 -10.47 -3.37
C GLY A 217 -40.35 -11.58 -2.76
N CYS A 218 -41.58 -11.20 -2.39
CA CYS A 218 -42.65 -12.10 -2.04
C CYS A 218 -43.65 -12.12 -3.21
N LYS A 219 -43.89 -13.28 -3.79
CA LYS A 219 -44.82 -13.51 -4.90
C LYS A 219 -46.01 -14.29 -4.41
N VAL A 220 -47.19 -13.80 -4.71
CA VAL A 220 -48.48 -14.42 -4.42
C VAL A 220 -49.16 -14.83 -5.72
N ASN A 221 -49.47 -16.09 -5.87
CA ASN A 221 -50.23 -16.63 -6.97
C ASN A 221 -51.53 -17.25 -6.50
N TYR A 222 -52.57 -17.14 -7.25
CA TYR A 222 -53.80 -17.88 -7.04
C TYR A 222 -53.93 -18.99 -8.10
N LEU A 223 -53.97 -20.25 -7.67
CA LEU A 223 -53.84 -21.43 -8.54
C LEU A 223 -54.95 -21.59 -9.58
N GLU A 224 -56.12 -21.04 -9.30
CA GLU A 224 -57.29 -21.16 -10.17
C GLU A 224 -57.49 -19.94 -11.10
N THR A 225 -56.60 -18.96 -11.01
CA THR A 225 -56.63 -17.71 -11.78
C THR A 225 -55.24 -17.33 -12.24
N GLU A 226 -55.14 -16.43 -13.23
CA GLU A 226 -53.85 -15.90 -13.68
C GLU A 226 -53.36 -14.72 -12.83
N LEU A 227 -53.97 -14.46 -11.66
CA LEU A 227 -53.64 -13.35 -10.81
C LEU A 227 -52.31 -13.59 -10.08
N GLU A 228 -51.42 -12.63 -10.19
CA GLU A 228 -50.09 -12.63 -9.60
C GLU A 228 -49.78 -11.26 -8.98
N TYR A 229 -49.33 -11.26 -7.73
CA TYR A 229 -48.93 -10.03 -7.02
C TYR A 229 -47.52 -10.21 -6.47
N LYS A 230 -46.73 -9.12 -6.49
CA LYS A 230 -45.32 -9.15 -6.04
C LYS A 230 -45.06 -7.96 -5.14
N GLY A 231 -44.58 -8.21 -3.95
CA GLY A 231 -44.06 -7.19 -3.01
C GLY A 231 -42.57 -7.35 -2.85
N TYR A 232 -41.83 -6.28 -2.68
CA TYR A 232 -40.38 -6.31 -2.61
C TYR A 232 -39.85 -5.51 -1.42
N VAL A 233 -38.68 -5.94 -0.96
CA VAL A 233 -37.87 -5.20 0.01
C VAL A 233 -36.43 -5.15 -0.49
N THR A 234 -35.78 -4.00 -0.38
CA THR A 234 -34.33 -3.87 -0.62
C THR A 234 -33.62 -3.97 0.71
N MET A 235 -32.65 -4.88 0.79
CA MET A 235 -31.91 -5.11 2.01
C MET A 235 -30.86 -4.01 2.25
N ASP A 236 -30.86 -3.44 3.43
CA ASP A 236 -29.81 -2.56 3.94
C ASP A 236 -28.99 -3.34 5.00
N VAL A 237 -28.03 -4.12 4.50
CA VAL A 237 -27.20 -4.98 5.34
C VAL A 237 -26.07 -4.16 5.95
N LYS A 238 -25.98 -4.16 7.29
CA LYS A 238 -24.90 -3.52 8.02
C LYS A 238 -23.73 -4.48 8.20
N TYR A 239 -22.49 -4.00 7.97
CA TYR A 239 -21.28 -4.82 8.08
C TYR A 239 -20.02 -4.02 8.39
N ALA A 240 -19.06 -4.72 8.99
CA ALA A 240 -17.74 -4.19 9.27
C ALA A 240 -16.98 -3.80 7.99
N PRO A 241 -16.09 -2.80 8.06
CA PRO A 241 -15.32 -2.37 6.92
C PRO A 241 -14.41 -3.46 6.37
N ARG A 242 -14.29 -3.48 5.04
CA ARG A 242 -13.40 -4.34 4.27
C ARG A 242 -12.53 -3.45 3.39
N ILE A 243 -11.24 -3.52 3.56
CA ILE A 243 -10.31 -2.81 2.69
C ILE A 243 -10.20 -3.59 1.39
N ILE A 244 -10.78 -3.06 0.32
CA ILE A 244 -10.81 -3.68 -1.01
C ILE A 244 -9.45 -3.53 -1.66
N ASP A 245 -8.94 -2.31 -1.66
CA ASP A 245 -7.68 -1.98 -2.32
C ASP A 245 -6.86 -0.98 -1.52
N ILE A 246 -5.56 -1.15 -1.61
CA ILE A 246 -4.54 -0.20 -1.20
C ILE A 246 -3.61 -0.04 -2.39
N ASN A 247 -3.50 1.17 -2.89
CA ASN A 247 -2.52 1.48 -3.91
C ASN A 247 -1.12 1.34 -3.30
N SER A 248 -0.43 0.24 -3.62
CA SER A 248 0.95 0.02 -3.20
C SER A 248 1.86 0.77 -4.16
N SER A 249 2.51 1.81 -3.68
CA SER A 249 3.61 2.39 -4.43
C SER A 249 4.83 1.49 -4.33
N ALA A 250 5.48 1.32 -5.45
CA ALA A 250 6.81 0.75 -5.54
C ALA A 250 7.86 1.72 -4.94
N GLU A 251 9.11 1.43 -5.13
CA GLU A 251 10.25 2.29 -4.83
C GLU A 251 10.07 3.72 -5.39
N ILE A 252 10.22 4.71 -4.54
CA ILE A 252 10.02 6.13 -4.87
C ILE A 252 11.33 6.90 -4.66
N THR A 253 11.69 7.73 -5.62
CA THR A 253 12.88 8.58 -5.52
C THR A 253 12.59 9.80 -4.63
N GLU A 254 13.53 10.14 -3.75
CA GLU A 254 13.48 11.36 -2.93
C GLU A 254 13.22 12.61 -3.78
N GLY A 255 12.40 13.51 -3.28
CA GLY A 255 12.01 14.74 -3.98
C GLY A 255 10.81 14.60 -4.89
N THR A 256 10.27 13.39 -5.10
CA THR A 256 9.05 13.18 -5.90
C THR A 256 7.79 13.25 -5.05
N GLN A 257 6.64 13.34 -5.72
CA GLN A 257 5.32 13.29 -5.08
C GLN A 257 4.77 11.86 -5.14
N VAL A 258 4.06 11.45 -4.08
CA VAL A 258 3.33 10.17 -4.03
C VAL A 258 1.97 10.33 -3.37
N ALA A 259 0.99 9.56 -3.83
CA ALA A 259 -0.35 9.48 -3.25
C ALA A 259 -0.70 8.02 -2.92
N PHE A 260 -1.12 7.79 -1.68
CA PHE A 260 -1.64 6.50 -1.23
C PHE A 260 -3.15 6.57 -1.14
N VAL A 261 -3.83 5.61 -1.76
CA VAL A 261 -5.29 5.53 -1.74
C VAL A 261 -5.70 4.26 -1.02
N CYS A 262 -6.57 4.42 -0.03
CA CYS A 262 -7.22 3.31 0.66
C CYS A 262 -8.69 3.28 0.28
N VAL A 263 -9.16 2.19 -0.33
CA VAL A 263 -10.56 2.00 -0.74
C VAL A 263 -11.22 1.00 0.19
N VAL A 264 -12.34 1.40 0.77
CA VAL A 264 -13.07 0.66 1.80
C VAL A 264 -14.52 0.45 1.39
N ASP A 265 -15.00 -0.78 1.56
CA ASP A 265 -16.39 -1.15 1.46
C ASP A 265 -16.95 -1.41 2.87
N SER A 266 -17.99 -0.67 3.26
CA SER A 266 -18.61 -0.76 4.57
C SER A 266 -20.02 -0.19 4.59
N ASN A 267 -20.84 -0.68 5.51
CA ASN A 267 -22.15 -0.11 5.81
C ASN A 267 -22.43 -0.22 7.32
N PRO A 268 -22.55 0.91 8.04
CA PRO A 268 -22.43 2.29 7.58
C PRO A 268 -21.01 2.68 7.14
N VAL A 269 -20.90 3.86 6.56
CA VAL A 269 -19.61 4.44 6.13
C VAL A 269 -18.62 4.42 7.29
N SER A 270 -17.38 4.02 7.00
CA SER A 270 -16.30 3.89 7.99
C SER A 270 -15.52 5.18 8.17
N ARG A 271 -14.97 5.36 9.36
CA ARG A 271 -13.84 6.23 9.61
C ARG A 271 -12.60 5.54 9.07
N ILE A 272 -11.95 6.14 8.08
CA ILE A 272 -10.69 5.66 7.50
C ILE A 272 -9.55 6.50 8.06
N MET A 273 -8.44 5.85 8.41
CA MET A 273 -7.26 6.48 9.00
C MET A 273 -5.99 5.96 8.31
N TRP A 274 -5.09 6.87 7.97
CA TRP A 274 -3.72 6.54 7.60
C TRP A 274 -2.80 6.74 8.80
N LEU A 275 -2.04 5.71 9.13
CA LEU A 275 -1.07 5.68 10.23
C LEU A 275 0.32 5.37 9.70
N LYS A 276 1.34 5.98 10.32
CA LYS A 276 2.74 5.58 10.22
C LYS A 276 3.30 5.47 11.63
N GLU A 277 3.88 4.32 12.01
CA GLU A 277 4.44 4.09 13.35
C GLU A 277 3.47 4.50 14.48
N ASP A 278 2.17 4.12 14.33
CA ASP A 278 1.06 4.48 15.23
C ASP A 278 0.70 5.98 15.28
N ILE A 279 1.35 6.81 14.48
CA ILE A 279 1.03 8.24 14.36
C ILE A 279 -0.06 8.41 13.30
N LEU A 280 -1.16 9.07 13.69
CA LEU A 280 -2.24 9.43 12.78
C LEU A 280 -1.77 10.54 11.82
N LEU A 281 -1.79 10.25 10.52
CA LEU A 281 -1.42 11.19 9.47
C LEU A 281 -2.64 11.89 8.86
N LYS A 282 -3.70 11.14 8.59
CA LYS A 282 -4.94 11.65 7.98
C LYS A 282 -6.11 10.75 8.33
N GLU A 283 -7.31 11.33 8.46
CA GLU A 283 -8.55 10.60 8.65
C GLU A 283 -9.71 11.26 7.96
N ASP A 284 -10.73 10.47 7.60
CA ASP A 284 -12.00 10.95 7.07
C ASP A 284 -13.09 9.86 7.18
N TYR A 285 -14.36 10.29 7.13
CA TYR A 285 -15.52 9.42 6.99
C TYR A 285 -15.92 9.34 5.52
N SER A 286 -15.43 8.32 4.83
CA SER A 286 -15.62 8.16 3.39
C SER A 286 -15.50 6.70 2.96
N GLN A 287 -15.65 6.42 1.67
CA GLN A 287 -15.36 5.11 1.08
C GLN A 287 -13.93 5.01 0.55
N ASN A 288 -13.24 6.13 0.45
CA ASN A 288 -11.82 6.17 0.08
C ASN A 288 -11.12 7.33 0.77
N LEU A 289 -9.85 7.12 1.10
CA LEU A 289 -9.01 8.14 1.71
C LEU A 289 -7.66 8.18 1.00
N THR A 290 -7.33 9.33 0.44
CA THR A 290 -6.03 9.60 -0.20
C THR A 290 -5.11 10.36 0.74
N LEU A 291 -3.92 9.82 0.99
CA LEU A 291 -2.80 10.48 1.65
C LEU A 291 -1.81 10.93 0.58
N GLU A 292 -1.60 12.22 0.46
CA GLU A 292 -0.67 12.83 -0.49
C GLU A 292 0.59 13.31 0.23
N LEU A 293 1.76 12.93 -0.27
CA LEU A 293 3.07 13.43 0.13
C LEU A 293 3.64 14.22 -1.04
N GLU A 294 3.59 15.54 -0.96
CA GLU A 294 4.00 16.44 -2.05
C GLU A 294 5.50 16.39 -2.32
N TYR A 295 6.29 16.13 -1.27
CA TYR A 295 7.74 16.03 -1.34
C TYR A 295 8.22 14.88 -0.45
N VAL A 296 8.60 13.77 -1.08
CA VAL A 296 9.08 12.59 -0.37
C VAL A 296 10.54 12.79 0.05
N THR A 297 10.84 12.51 1.31
CA THR A 297 12.19 12.51 1.89
C THR A 297 12.48 11.15 2.51
N PHE A 298 13.74 10.88 2.84
CA PHE A 298 14.14 9.64 3.51
C PHE A 298 13.36 9.35 4.81
N ASN A 299 12.85 10.39 5.50
CA ASN A 299 12.02 10.22 6.69
C ASN A 299 10.63 9.63 6.40
N HIS A 300 10.21 9.64 5.15
CA HIS A 300 8.95 9.05 4.73
C HIS A 300 9.07 7.53 4.46
N ASP A 301 10.29 6.99 4.42
CA ASP A 301 10.52 5.54 4.34
C ASP A 301 9.84 4.80 5.49
N GLY A 302 9.27 3.61 5.21
CA GLY A 302 8.67 2.78 6.24
C GLY A 302 7.28 2.25 5.91
N ILE A 303 6.60 1.75 6.94
CA ILE A 303 5.30 1.07 6.83
C ILE A 303 4.17 2.05 7.11
N TYR A 304 3.23 2.14 6.17
CA TYR A 304 1.97 2.86 6.30
C TYR A 304 0.83 1.87 6.48
N ILE A 305 -0.11 2.19 7.36
CA ILE A 305 -1.24 1.34 7.67
C ILE A 305 -2.53 2.11 7.40
N CYS A 306 -3.36 1.59 6.51
CA CYS A 306 -4.74 2.02 6.41
C CYS A 306 -5.59 1.25 7.41
N VAL A 307 -6.34 1.96 8.23
CA VAL A 307 -7.28 1.42 9.20
C VAL A 307 -8.66 1.96 8.89
N ALA A 308 -9.64 1.08 8.82
CA ALA A 308 -11.05 1.44 8.67
C ALA A 308 -11.87 0.90 9.84
N GLU A 309 -12.79 1.70 10.38
CA GLU A 309 -13.57 1.37 11.56
C GLU A 309 -14.99 1.91 11.45
N ASN A 310 -16.00 1.08 11.79
CA ASN A 310 -17.37 1.46 12.03
C ASN A 310 -17.93 0.74 13.26
N GLU A 311 -19.20 0.93 13.61
CA GLU A 311 -19.84 0.30 14.77
C GLU A 311 -19.89 -1.24 14.71
N HIS A 312 -19.69 -1.84 13.52
CA HIS A 312 -19.74 -3.29 13.31
C HIS A 312 -18.35 -3.95 13.32
N GLY A 313 -17.26 -3.15 13.35
CA GLY A 313 -15.91 -3.68 13.47
C GLY A 313 -14.81 -2.82 12.86
N ARG A 314 -13.61 -3.41 12.81
CA ARG A 314 -12.39 -2.76 12.35
C ARG A 314 -11.62 -3.65 11.40
N SER A 315 -11.02 -3.05 10.37
CA SER A 315 -10.11 -3.71 9.43
C SER A 315 -8.87 -2.86 9.21
N ASN A 316 -7.74 -3.50 8.92
CA ASN A 316 -6.52 -2.80 8.57
C ASN A 316 -5.77 -3.51 7.44
N LYS A 317 -4.95 -2.76 6.72
CA LYS A 317 -4.04 -3.26 5.70
C LYS A 317 -2.81 -2.35 5.66
N SER A 318 -1.62 -2.95 5.59
CA SER A 318 -0.35 -2.24 5.56
C SER A 318 0.28 -2.26 4.18
N MET A 319 1.11 -1.23 3.91
CA MET A 319 1.98 -1.13 2.75
C MET A 319 3.32 -0.55 3.14
N GLY A 320 4.39 -0.90 2.40
CA GLY A 320 5.71 -0.33 2.57
C GLY A 320 5.98 0.75 1.53
N LEU A 321 6.56 1.85 1.96
CA LEU A 321 7.18 2.85 1.10
C LEU A 321 8.69 2.73 1.25
N ALA A 322 9.40 2.44 0.15
CA ALA A 322 10.85 2.49 0.07
C ALA A 322 11.28 3.78 -0.64
N VAL A 323 11.97 4.63 0.08
CA VAL A 323 12.47 5.90 -0.47
C VAL A 323 13.90 5.72 -0.95
N MET A 324 14.13 5.89 -2.24
CA MET A 324 15.43 5.80 -2.89
C MET A 324 16.10 7.16 -2.92
N TYR A 325 17.35 7.24 -2.44
CA TYR A 325 18.10 8.51 -2.40
C TYR A 325 19.62 8.28 -2.56
N ALA A 326 20.28 9.35 -3.06
CA ALA A 326 21.73 9.37 -3.23
C ALA A 326 22.45 9.27 -1.87
N PRO A 327 23.69 8.74 -1.84
CA PRO A 327 24.47 8.70 -0.61
C PRO A 327 24.67 10.08 0.00
N TRP A 328 24.54 10.18 1.31
CA TRP A 328 24.88 11.39 2.03
C TRP A 328 26.39 11.65 1.95
N LYS A 329 26.79 12.89 2.22
CA LYS A 329 28.20 13.24 2.28
C LYS A 329 28.92 12.34 3.30
N PRO A 330 29.95 11.56 2.86
CA PRO A 330 30.65 10.65 3.75
C PRO A 330 31.25 11.35 4.95
N SER A 331 31.09 10.76 6.11
CA SER A 331 31.74 11.18 7.35
C SER A 331 33.12 10.53 7.42
N VAL A 332 34.16 11.33 7.49
CA VAL A 332 35.56 10.89 7.57
C VAL A 332 36.32 11.70 8.60
N ASN A 333 37.47 11.21 9.08
CA ASN A 333 38.36 11.99 9.90
C ASN A 333 38.89 13.20 9.09
N ALA A 334 38.68 14.41 9.57
CA ALA A 334 39.05 15.64 8.88
C ALA A 334 40.56 15.81 8.68
N SER A 335 41.36 15.40 9.65
CA SER A 335 42.83 15.43 9.62
C SER A 335 43.36 14.36 10.55
N ILE A 336 44.31 13.57 10.08
CA ILE A 336 45.00 12.56 10.87
C ILE A 336 46.50 12.90 10.81
N ILE A 337 47.15 12.99 12.01
CA ILE A 337 48.58 13.14 12.15
C ILE A 337 49.10 11.82 12.70
N ALA A 338 50.01 11.17 11.98
CA ALA A 338 50.60 9.90 12.39
C ALA A 338 52.12 9.94 12.35
N ILE A 339 52.79 9.27 13.28
CA ILE A 339 54.22 9.11 13.30
C ILE A 339 54.59 7.96 12.37
N GLU A 340 55.66 8.11 11.57
CA GLU A 340 56.16 7.08 10.70
C GLU A 340 56.41 5.78 11.49
N GLY A 341 55.88 4.67 10.99
CA GLY A 341 55.95 3.35 11.64
C GLY A 341 54.73 2.98 12.48
N GLU A 342 53.86 3.96 12.85
CA GLU A 342 52.61 3.69 13.56
C GLU A 342 51.52 3.12 12.62
N SER A 343 50.51 2.50 13.21
CA SER A 343 49.33 2.05 12.48
C SER A 343 48.28 3.18 12.43
N VAL A 344 47.58 3.32 11.30
CA VAL A 344 46.48 4.27 11.11
C VAL A 344 45.25 3.53 10.57
N THR A 345 44.10 3.79 11.18
CA THR A 345 42.80 3.33 10.71
C THR A 345 42.00 4.53 10.21
N ILE A 346 41.55 4.44 8.97
CA ILE A 346 40.72 5.44 8.30
C ILE A 346 39.34 4.84 8.16
N MET A 347 38.32 5.51 8.70
CA MET A 347 36.92 5.10 8.61
C MET A 347 36.16 6.08 7.74
N CYS A 348 35.35 5.55 6.85
CA CYS A 348 34.48 6.28 5.97
C CYS A 348 33.04 5.73 6.08
N ASN A 349 32.11 6.55 6.62
CA ASN A 349 30.73 6.19 6.85
C ASN A 349 29.79 7.07 6.04
N THR A 350 28.75 6.47 5.46
CA THR A 350 27.68 7.18 4.78
C THR A 350 26.40 6.36 4.82
N GLN A 351 25.29 6.97 4.42
CA GLN A 351 24.00 6.31 4.26
C GLN A 351 23.41 6.68 2.91
N GLY A 352 22.77 5.73 2.27
CA GLY A 352 22.04 5.88 1.01
C GLY A 352 21.06 4.73 0.84
N ASN A 353 20.09 4.89 -0.01
CA ASN A 353 19.18 3.79 -0.36
C ASN A 353 19.04 3.72 -1.89
N PRO A 354 19.46 2.62 -2.52
CA PRO A 354 20.14 1.43 -1.97
C PRO A 354 21.47 1.75 -1.30
N ASP A 355 21.95 0.81 -0.46
CA ASP A 355 23.27 0.92 0.17
C ASP A 355 24.35 1.20 -0.88
N PRO A 356 25.25 2.16 -0.62
CA PRO A 356 26.20 2.62 -1.61
C PRO A 356 27.42 1.68 -1.76
N THR A 357 28.14 1.87 -2.86
CA THR A 357 29.53 1.45 -2.99
C THR A 357 30.42 2.54 -2.45
N ILE A 358 31.22 2.26 -1.40
CA ILE A 358 32.15 3.19 -0.79
C ILE A 358 33.56 2.86 -1.24
N SER A 359 34.34 3.88 -1.59
CA SER A 359 35.74 3.73 -1.99
C SER A 359 36.62 4.82 -1.36
N ILE A 360 37.82 4.41 -0.91
CA ILE A 360 38.86 5.33 -0.47
C ILE A 360 39.90 5.44 -1.60
N ILE A 361 40.14 6.67 -2.03
CA ILE A 361 40.99 7.01 -3.18
C ILE A 361 42.13 7.92 -2.73
N LYS A 362 43.35 7.63 -3.18
CA LYS A 362 44.52 8.49 -3.08
C LYS A 362 45.19 8.57 -4.44
N ASP A 363 45.60 9.76 -4.87
CA ASP A 363 46.33 9.99 -6.13
C ASP A 363 45.63 9.34 -7.36
N LYS A 364 44.29 9.36 -7.38
CA LYS A 364 43.43 8.75 -8.40
C LYS A 364 43.45 7.22 -8.42
N GLN A 365 44.02 6.58 -7.41
CA GLN A 365 44.00 5.12 -7.25
C GLN A 365 43.04 4.74 -6.13
N VAL A 366 42.19 3.75 -6.37
CA VAL A 366 41.32 3.15 -5.35
C VAL A 366 42.20 2.25 -4.47
N LEU A 367 42.26 2.57 -3.18
CA LEU A 367 43.04 1.81 -2.19
C LEU A 367 42.21 0.68 -1.59
N ASN A 368 40.93 0.97 -1.30
CA ASN A 368 39.98 -0.01 -0.77
C ASN A 368 38.57 0.35 -1.21
N SER A 369 37.70 -0.66 -1.31
CA SER A 369 36.31 -0.47 -1.73
C SER A 369 35.42 -1.56 -1.13
N VAL A 370 34.20 -1.20 -0.71
CA VAL A 370 33.14 -2.12 -0.30
C VAL A 370 31.87 -1.83 -1.09
N ILE A 371 31.07 -2.86 -1.30
CA ILE A 371 29.86 -2.79 -2.13
C ILE A 371 28.65 -3.11 -1.24
N PHE A 372 27.62 -2.26 -1.29
CA PHE A 372 26.38 -2.39 -0.51
C PHE A 372 26.62 -2.39 1.01
N GLU A 373 27.50 -1.51 1.46
CA GLU A 373 27.78 -1.29 2.87
C GLU A 373 27.79 0.21 3.19
N ASN A 374 27.55 0.55 4.46
CA ASN A 374 27.48 1.91 4.94
C ASN A 374 28.78 2.39 5.59
N GLU A 375 29.76 1.49 5.72
CA GLU A 375 31.05 1.74 6.36
C GLU A 375 32.20 1.06 5.61
N LEU A 376 33.27 1.80 5.39
CA LEU A 376 34.53 1.29 4.85
C LEU A 376 35.66 1.64 5.81
N VAL A 377 36.45 0.62 6.17
CA VAL A 377 37.66 0.76 7.01
C VAL A 377 38.88 0.44 6.18
N LEU A 378 39.84 1.36 6.18
CA LEU A 378 41.18 1.16 5.63
C LEU A 378 42.19 1.17 6.77
N GLU A 379 42.88 0.06 6.99
CA GLU A 379 43.97 -0.08 7.96
C GLU A 379 45.31 0.00 7.26
N ILE A 380 46.19 0.89 7.71
CA ILE A 380 47.55 1.03 7.29
C ILE A 380 48.41 0.58 8.48
N PRO A 381 48.95 -0.65 8.48
CA PRO A 381 49.63 -1.24 9.65
C PRO A 381 50.92 -0.50 10.06
N SER A 382 51.58 0.11 9.09
CA SER A 382 52.81 0.89 9.29
C SER A 382 52.85 2.03 8.30
N VAL A 383 52.63 3.23 8.80
CA VAL A 383 52.60 4.44 7.99
C VAL A 383 54.01 4.84 7.60
N THR A 384 54.21 5.17 6.34
CA THR A 384 55.47 5.73 5.80
C THR A 384 55.21 7.13 5.26
N HIS A 385 56.27 7.89 5.04
CA HIS A 385 56.15 9.23 4.42
C HIS A 385 55.49 9.24 3.02
N GLU A 386 55.35 8.08 2.36
CA GLU A 386 54.64 7.91 1.09
C GLU A 386 53.12 7.93 1.27
N HIS A 387 52.66 7.61 2.48
CA HIS A 387 51.23 7.67 2.83
C HIS A 387 50.72 9.07 3.12
N ASP A 388 51.62 10.08 3.24
CA ASP A 388 51.25 11.49 3.41
C ASP A 388 50.44 12.00 2.22
N GLY A 389 49.43 12.84 2.47
CA GLY A 389 48.66 13.50 1.41
C GLY A 389 47.15 13.47 1.61
N GLU A 390 46.45 13.88 0.55
CA GLU A 390 45.01 13.97 0.52
C GLU A 390 44.38 12.65 0.07
N TYR A 391 43.38 12.21 0.84
CA TYR A 391 42.56 11.04 0.57
C TYR A 391 41.13 11.47 0.32
N TRP A 392 40.45 10.77 -0.56
CA TRP A 392 39.05 10.99 -0.89
C TRP A 392 38.25 9.75 -0.51
N CYS A 393 37.17 9.96 0.26
CA CYS A 393 36.12 8.98 0.45
C CYS A 393 35.00 9.29 -0.54
N THR A 394 34.66 8.37 -1.42
CA THR A 394 33.58 8.49 -2.39
C THR A 394 32.52 7.42 -2.14
N ALA A 395 31.28 7.79 -2.24
CA ALA A 395 30.13 6.90 -2.14
C ALA A 395 29.22 7.07 -3.34
N GLU A 396 28.75 5.98 -3.90
CA GLU A 396 27.95 5.98 -5.12
C GLU A 396 26.87 4.91 -5.07
N ASN A 397 25.65 5.26 -5.49
CA ASN A 397 24.56 4.36 -5.78
C ASN A 397 23.85 4.79 -7.07
N PRO A 398 22.81 4.08 -7.57
CA PRO A 398 22.10 4.44 -8.81
C PRO A 398 21.47 5.85 -8.81
N TYR A 399 21.30 6.45 -7.65
CA TYR A 399 20.62 7.75 -7.48
C TYR A 399 21.59 8.92 -7.35
N GLY A 400 22.89 8.65 -7.21
CA GLY A 400 23.90 9.70 -7.21
C GLY A 400 25.21 9.33 -6.55
N GLN A 401 26.11 10.32 -6.50
CA GLN A 401 27.44 10.20 -5.91
C GLN A 401 27.70 11.35 -4.95
N SER A 402 28.42 11.05 -3.85
CA SER A 402 28.86 12.01 -2.88
C SER A 402 30.32 11.73 -2.46
N ASN A 403 31.04 12.75 -2.05
CA ASN A 403 32.45 12.60 -1.66
C ASN A 403 32.84 13.52 -0.53
N SER A 404 33.92 13.15 0.17
CA SER A 404 34.54 13.92 1.23
C SER A 404 36.05 13.69 1.21
N SER A 405 36.86 14.71 1.44
CA SER A 405 38.31 14.57 1.51
C SER A 405 38.82 14.83 2.92
N PHE A 406 39.97 14.24 3.21
CA PHE A 406 40.73 14.45 4.43
C PHE A 406 42.23 14.31 4.14
N ASN A 407 43.05 14.89 5.03
CA ASN A 407 44.48 14.82 4.91
C ASN A 407 45.07 13.88 5.98
N LEU A 408 45.90 12.94 5.53
CA LEU A 408 46.79 12.20 6.40
C LEU A 408 48.17 12.89 6.37
N THR A 409 48.58 13.41 7.50
CA THR A 409 49.91 14.04 7.67
C THR A 409 50.84 13.08 8.37
N VAL A 410 51.87 12.64 7.69
CA VAL A 410 52.87 11.76 8.28
C VAL A 410 54.07 12.58 8.76
N VAL A 411 54.36 12.48 10.06
CA VAL A 411 55.50 13.13 10.68
C VAL A 411 56.61 12.13 10.90
N PHE A 412 57.84 12.51 10.53
CA PHE A 412 58.98 11.61 10.58
C PHE A 412 60.29 12.33 10.83
N SER A 413 61.29 11.56 11.37
CA SER A 413 62.64 12.04 11.66
C SER A 413 63.39 12.35 10.34
N PRO A 414 64.41 13.22 10.40
CA PRO A 414 65.21 13.61 9.24
C PRO A 414 65.81 12.40 8.51
N LEU A 415 65.66 12.40 7.16
CA LEU A 415 66.22 11.39 6.26
C LEU A 415 67.17 12.11 5.27
N PHE A 416 68.47 11.76 5.28
CA PHE A 416 69.43 12.35 4.35
C PHE A 416 69.24 11.80 2.95
N LEU A 417 69.34 12.64 1.95
CA LEU A 417 69.25 12.29 0.54
C LEU A 417 70.64 12.12 -0.07
N PRO A 418 70.79 11.34 -1.17
CA PRO A 418 72.05 11.05 -1.84
C PRO A 418 72.78 12.30 -2.38
N GLU A 419 72.07 13.39 -2.54
CA GLU A 419 72.65 14.68 -2.98
C GLU A 419 73.49 15.36 -1.91
N SER A 420 73.41 14.88 -0.66
CA SER A 420 74.18 15.42 0.48
C SER A 420 75.65 15.07 0.33
N LYS A 421 76.45 16.05 -0.13
CA LYS A 421 77.90 15.89 -0.40
C LYS A 421 78.60 17.24 -0.45
N CYS A 422 79.93 17.20 -0.37
CA CYS A 422 80.80 18.36 -0.58
C CYS A 422 81.42 18.35 -2.00
N THR A 423 81.38 19.42 -2.70
CA THR A 423 82.05 19.61 -4.01
C THR A 423 83.18 20.64 -3.87
N VAL A 424 84.36 20.25 -4.35
CA VAL A 424 85.56 21.09 -4.29
C VAL A 424 85.77 21.73 -5.66
N SER A 425 85.75 23.08 -5.70
CA SER A 425 86.09 23.89 -6.87
C SER A 425 87.46 24.54 -6.70
N LYS A 426 87.86 25.38 -7.69
CA LYS A 426 89.20 25.99 -7.66
C LYS A 426 89.43 26.87 -6.40
N ASP A 427 88.39 27.64 -6.00
CA ASP A 427 88.52 28.65 -4.96
C ASP A 427 87.63 28.43 -3.72
N THR A 428 86.61 27.52 -3.86
CA THR A 428 85.62 27.31 -2.80
C THR A 428 85.28 25.83 -2.61
N ILE A 429 84.86 25.47 -1.41
CA ILE A 429 84.25 24.16 -1.05
C ILE A 429 82.82 24.41 -0.73
N GLN A 430 81.91 23.76 -1.46
CA GLN A 430 80.48 23.83 -1.21
C GLN A 430 79.98 22.48 -0.69
N CYS A 431 79.50 22.45 0.55
CA CYS A 431 78.89 21.26 1.15
C CYS A 431 77.36 21.46 1.14
N MET A 432 76.67 20.62 0.38
CA MET A 432 75.21 20.64 0.33
C MET A 432 74.70 19.47 1.19
N CYS A 433 73.80 19.81 2.10
CA CYS A 433 73.09 18.86 2.95
C CYS A 433 71.58 18.93 2.61
N THR A 434 71.06 17.87 1.98
CA THR A 434 69.65 17.78 1.60
C THR A 434 69.00 16.72 2.43
N VAL A 435 67.93 17.12 3.12
CA VAL A 435 67.21 16.27 4.10
C VAL A 435 65.74 16.33 3.81
N LYS A 436 65.11 15.19 3.82
CA LYS A 436 63.62 15.06 3.80
C LYS A 436 63.14 14.85 5.23
N SER A 437 62.19 15.66 5.71
CA SER A 437 61.57 15.52 7.04
C SER A 437 60.24 16.26 7.16
N ASN A 438 59.47 15.86 8.13
CA ASN A 438 58.24 16.53 8.53
C ASN A 438 58.13 16.44 10.07
N PRO A 439 58.08 17.53 10.81
CA PRO A 439 58.27 18.94 10.39
C PRO A 439 59.70 19.25 9.89
N ASP A 440 59.86 20.46 9.38
CA ASP A 440 61.15 20.95 8.87
C ASP A 440 62.28 20.73 9.84
N PRO A 441 63.47 20.29 9.39
CA PRO A 441 64.60 20.04 10.26
C PRO A 441 65.42 21.29 10.53
N VAL A 442 66.02 21.36 11.68
CA VAL A 442 67.12 22.28 11.91
C VAL A 442 68.40 21.59 11.44
N ILE A 443 69.06 22.16 10.41
CA ILE A 443 70.30 21.62 9.83
C ILE A 443 71.49 22.40 10.42
N VAL A 444 72.48 21.68 10.93
CA VAL A 444 73.70 22.26 11.49
C VAL A 444 74.89 21.56 10.88
N PHE A 445 75.89 22.34 10.41
CA PHE A 445 77.16 21.81 9.94
C PHE A 445 78.19 21.84 11.08
N GLU A 446 78.93 20.77 11.29
CA GLU A 446 79.99 20.64 12.27
C GLU A 446 81.28 20.25 11.58
N ILE A 447 82.37 21.00 11.86
CA ILE A 447 83.71 20.71 11.32
C ILE A 447 84.64 20.42 12.53
N PRO A 448 84.84 19.09 12.89
CA PRO A 448 85.53 18.74 14.14
C PRO A 448 86.93 19.33 14.32
N GLU A 449 87.65 19.53 13.23
CA GLU A 449 89.04 19.97 13.23
C GLU A 449 89.22 21.46 13.54
N ARG A 450 88.13 22.26 13.53
CA ARG A 450 88.20 23.73 13.64
C ARG A 450 87.63 24.30 14.95
N ASN A 451 87.10 23.50 15.79
CA ASN A 451 86.46 23.91 17.06
C ASN A 451 85.55 25.17 16.88
N LEU A 452 84.98 25.35 15.73
CA LEU A 452 84.09 26.49 15.41
C LEU A 452 82.76 26.24 16.06
N SER A 453 82.41 27.05 17.03
CA SER A 453 81.14 27.03 17.74
C SER A 453 80.01 27.49 16.78
N ARG A 454 78.81 27.00 17.02
CA ARG A 454 77.56 27.27 16.28
C ARG A 454 77.28 28.76 15.97
N SER A 455 77.82 29.67 16.77
CA SER A 455 77.60 31.10 16.62
C SER A 455 78.46 31.84 15.55
N GLU A 456 79.52 31.21 15.05
CA GLU A 456 80.39 31.80 14.04
C GLU A 456 80.09 31.34 12.60
N LEU A 457 79.36 30.23 12.45
CA LEU A 457 78.96 29.67 11.14
C LEU A 457 77.59 30.17 10.63
N ASP A 458 76.86 30.92 11.51
CA ASP A 458 75.40 31.11 11.26
C ASP A 458 75.05 32.31 10.39
N LEU A 459 75.95 33.20 9.96
CA LEU A 459 75.49 34.46 9.35
C LEU A 459 75.97 34.79 7.94
N GLU A 460 77.06 34.19 7.44
CA GLU A 460 77.57 34.57 6.06
C GLU A 460 77.73 33.38 5.07
N PHE A 461 77.67 32.15 5.51
CA PHE A 461 78.12 31.00 4.66
C PHE A 461 77.08 29.89 4.50
N VAL A 462 75.95 29.95 5.18
CA VAL A 462 74.89 28.90 5.08
C VAL A 462 73.65 29.49 4.43
N HIS A 463 73.30 28.94 3.30
CA HIS A 463 72.04 29.24 2.58
C HIS A 463 71.13 28.04 2.60
N SER A 464 69.87 28.19 3.11
CA SER A 464 68.90 27.14 3.17
C SER A 464 67.77 27.39 2.16
N GLN A 465 67.36 26.33 1.43
CA GLN A 465 66.25 26.33 0.48
C GLN A 465 65.30 25.20 0.80
N ARG A 466 64.00 25.48 0.72
CA ARG A 466 62.93 24.51 0.99
C ARG A 466 62.19 24.18 -0.30
N ASN A 467 61.93 22.90 -0.53
CA ASN A 467 61.04 22.43 -1.59
C ASN A 467 60.19 21.24 -1.07
N GLY A 468 58.92 21.51 -0.70
CA GLY A 468 58.06 20.53 -0.01
C GLY A 468 58.67 20.08 1.30
N TYR A 469 58.83 18.79 1.51
CA TYR A 469 59.45 18.19 2.70
C TYR A 469 60.98 18.11 2.60
N MET A 470 61.58 18.63 1.54
CA MET A 470 63.03 18.69 1.37
C MET A 470 63.56 20.05 1.78
N VAL A 471 64.51 20.02 2.65
CA VAL A 471 65.28 21.18 3.06
C VAL A 471 66.73 20.96 2.69
N SER A 472 67.27 21.86 1.89
CA SER A 472 68.67 21.82 1.46
C SER A 472 69.39 23.02 2.06
N SER A 473 70.47 22.76 2.80
CA SER A 473 71.36 23.77 3.33
C SER A 473 72.74 23.65 2.65
N ILE A 474 73.29 24.78 2.23
CA ILE A 474 74.59 24.85 1.59
C ILE A 474 75.56 25.63 2.46
N LEU A 475 76.63 24.98 2.85
CA LEU A 475 77.77 25.63 3.52
C LEU A 475 78.82 25.91 2.47
N THR A 476 79.25 27.18 2.38
CA THR A 476 80.32 27.61 1.46
C THR A 476 81.55 27.98 2.26
N LEU A 477 82.70 27.32 2.01
CA LEU A 477 84.00 27.59 2.66
C LEU A 477 85.01 28.06 1.65
N GLN A 478 85.90 28.98 2.02
CA GLN A 478 87.04 29.39 1.22
C GLN A 478 88.16 28.37 1.31
N LYS A 479 88.78 28.06 0.17
CA LYS A 479 89.84 27.02 0.09
C LYS A 479 91.13 27.41 0.75
N ASP A 480 91.37 28.70 0.89
CA ASP A 480 92.61 29.22 1.50
C ASP A 480 92.77 28.80 2.98
N THR A 481 91.71 28.34 3.60
CA THR A 481 91.69 27.84 5.01
C THR A 481 92.04 26.35 5.16
N GLY A 482 92.39 25.66 4.03
CA GLY A 482 92.64 24.21 3.99
C GLY A 482 91.32 23.39 3.79
N ILE A 483 91.41 22.17 3.19
CA ILE A 483 90.29 21.26 3.02
C ILE A 483 90.07 20.53 4.33
N PRO A 484 88.92 20.60 5.01
CA PRO A 484 88.64 19.80 6.17
C PRO A 484 88.59 18.32 5.81
N GLN A 485 89.06 17.45 6.71
CA GLN A 485 89.00 16.01 6.51
C GLN A 485 87.59 15.48 6.58
N VAL A 486 86.74 16.05 7.47
CA VAL A 486 85.37 15.65 7.70
C VAL A 486 84.46 16.87 7.85
N VAL A 487 83.35 16.90 7.15
CA VAL A 487 82.20 17.80 7.39
C VAL A 487 81.02 16.97 7.75
N LEU A 488 80.50 17.15 8.97
CA LEU A 488 79.34 16.46 9.47
C LEU A 488 78.11 17.39 9.31
N CYS A 489 77.08 16.90 8.67
CA CYS A 489 75.76 17.51 8.64
C CYS A 489 74.87 16.83 9.67
N THR A 490 74.35 17.60 10.63
CA THR A 490 73.38 17.13 11.62
C THR A 490 72.04 17.78 11.32
N ALA A 491 71.00 16.96 11.16
CA ALA A 491 69.60 17.39 10.99
C ALA A 491 68.76 16.91 12.17
N SER A 492 67.96 17.79 12.76
CA SER A 492 67.09 17.44 13.87
C SER A 492 65.72 18.11 13.76
N ASN A 493 64.66 17.36 14.11
CA ASN A 493 63.33 17.87 14.34
C ASN A 493 62.74 17.31 15.67
N LEU A 494 61.46 17.49 15.95
CA LEU A 494 60.79 16.99 17.17
C LEU A 494 60.77 15.46 17.27
N TYR A 495 60.92 14.74 16.14
CA TYR A 495 60.83 13.28 16.02
C TYR A 495 62.16 12.56 15.92
N GLY A 496 63.26 13.31 15.89
CA GLY A 496 64.60 12.71 15.94
C GLY A 496 65.73 13.59 15.45
N ARG A 497 66.98 13.11 15.73
CA ARG A 497 68.22 13.72 15.27
C ARG A 497 69.07 12.67 14.57
N LYS A 498 69.55 13.02 13.36
CA LYS A 498 70.48 12.22 12.63
C LYS A 498 71.64 13.06 12.14
N ALA A 499 72.80 12.43 12.00
CA ALA A 499 74.02 13.07 11.49
C ALA A 499 74.61 12.21 10.38
N GLN A 500 75.12 12.85 9.35
CA GLN A 500 75.78 12.19 8.20
C GLN A 500 77.07 12.96 7.83
N GLU A 501 78.15 12.17 7.62
CA GLU A 501 79.39 12.68 7.00
C GLU A 501 79.18 12.96 5.52
N LEU A 502 79.57 14.14 5.10
CA LEU A 502 79.48 14.58 3.71
C LEU A 502 80.74 14.17 2.94
N LEU A 503 80.56 13.34 1.94
CA LEU A 503 81.67 12.89 1.09
C LEU A 503 82.13 13.98 0.14
N PHE A 504 83.49 14.16 0.07
CA PHE A 504 84.10 15.11 -0.84
C PHE A 504 84.16 14.56 -2.27
N GLN A 505 83.60 15.28 -3.22
CA GLN A 505 83.63 14.94 -4.67
C GLN A 505 84.47 15.98 -5.41
N ASP A 506 85.60 15.59 -5.98
CA ASP A 506 86.44 16.42 -6.79
C ASP A 506 85.80 16.64 -8.18
N SER A 507 85.47 17.90 -8.49
CA SER A 507 84.80 18.28 -9.74
C SER A 507 85.66 18.06 -11.00
N SER A 508 86.99 17.93 -10.81
CA SER A 508 87.91 17.69 -11.94
C SER A 508 87.85 16.26 -12.50
N LYS A 509 87.43 15.27 -11.72
CA LYS A 509 87.30 13.86 -12.15
C LYS A 509 85.94 13.50 -12.79
N LEU A 510 84.93 14.37 -12.64
CA LEU A 510 83.58 14.06 -13.12
C LEU A 510 83.47 14.21 -14.64
N VAL A 511 84.36 15.01 -15.29
CA VAL A 511 84.34 15.25 -16.71
C VAL A 511 84.71 13.97 -17.52
N TRP A 512 85.68 13.18 -16.99
CA TRP A 512 86.10 11.96 -17.64
C TRP A 512 85.08 10.80 -17.52
N ALA A 513 84.34 10.74 -16.46
CA ALA A 513 83.30 9.71 -16.23
C ALA A 513 82.09 9.86 -17.14
N LYS A 514 81.77 11.10 -17.63
CA LYS A 514 80.70 11.32 -18.58
C LYS A 514 81.07 11.16 -20.05
N ILE A 515 82.39 11.25 -20.40
CA ILE A 515 82.88 11.09 -21.79
C ILE A 515 83.15 9.62 -22.11
N GLY A 516 83.60 8.83 -21.15
CA GLY A 516 83.93 7.42 -21.34
C GLY A 516 82.77 6.57 -21.88
N PRO A 517 81.61 6.58 -21.32
CA PRO A 517 80.46 5.84 -21.84
C PRO A 517 79.99 6.27 -23.21
N VAL A 518 80.00 7.62 -23.48
CA VAL A 518 79.61 8.16 -24.80
C VAL A 518 80.62 7.78 -25.86
N GLY A 519 81.93 7.86 -25.55
CA GLY A 519 83.00 7.39 -26.48
C GLY A 519 82.91 5.91 -26.80
N ALA A 520 82.61 5.08 -25.79
CA ALA A 520 82.43 3.64 -25.94
C ALA A 520 81.21 3.28 -26.81
N VAL A 521 80.09 4.00 -26.63
CA VAL A 521 78.87 3.83 -27.46
C VAL A 521 79.13 4.26 -28.89
N VAL A 522 79.83 5.39 -29.13
CA VAL A 522 80.15 5.83 -30.49
C VAL A 522 81.07 4.82 -31.21
N VAL A 523 82.10 4.28 -30.53
CA VAL A 523 82.96 3.23 -31.09
C VAL A 523 82.15 1.98 -31.34
N PHE A 524 81.28 1.56 -30.43
CA PHE A 524 80.45 0.35 -30.60
C PHE A 524 79.45 0.55 -31.76
N VAL A 525 78.84 1.71 -31.94
CA VAL A 525 77.96 2.02 -33.08
C VAL A 525 78.71 1.98 -34.40
N ILE A 526 79.94 2.50 -34.42
CA ILE A 526 80.83 2.42 -35.60
C ILE A 526 81.21 0.98 -35.93
N LEU A 527 81.58 0.17 -34.94
CA LEU A 527 81.88 -1.22 -35.13
C LEU A 527 80.70 -2.05 -35.62
N VAL A 528 79.52 -1.79 -35.08
CA VAL A 528 78.25 -2.43 -35.53
C VAL A 528 77.89 -1.97 -36.96
N ALA A 529 78.05 -0.69 -37.28
CA ALA A 529 77.82 -0.19 -38.65
C ALA A 529 78.81 -0.80 -39.66
N VAL A 530 80.09 -0.93 -39.31
CA VAL A 530 81.10 -1.57 -40.16
C VAL A 530 80.86 -3.09 -40.27
N GLY A 531 80.47 -3.72 -39.16
CA GLY A 531 80.09 -5.14 -39.16
C GLY A 531 78.84 -5.40 -39.99
N GLY A 532 77.81 -4.57 -39.85
CA GLY A 532 76.60 -4.61 -40.67
C GLY A 532 76.87 -4.38 -42.16
N TYR A 533 77.75 -3.45 -42.46
CA TYR A 533 78.21 -3.22 -43.87
C TYR A 533 78.93 -4.42 -44.45
N MET A 534 79.78 -5.04 -43.67
CA MET A 534 80.53 -6.27 -44.08
C MET A 534 79.59 -7.48 -44.23
N ILE A 535 78.54 -7.62 -43.41
CA ILE A 535 77.52 -8.66 -43.54
C ILE A 535 76.65 -8.40 -44.80
N LYS A 536 76.26 -7.16 -45.06
CA LYS A 536 75.43 -6.80 -46.21
C LYS A 536 76.17 -6.94 -47.55
N THR A 537 77.48 -6.85 -47.53
CA THR A 537 78.30 -7.13 -48.72
C THR A 537 78.56 -8.66 -48.91
N ARG A 538 78.41 -9.48 -47.86
CA ARG A 538 78.47 -10.97 -47.95
C ARG A 538 77.11 -11.54 -48.41
N GLU A 539 75.98 -10.96 -48.05
CA GLU A 539 74.64 -11.43 -48.49
C GLU A 539 74.36 -11.14 -49.96
N LYS A 540 75.05 -10.15 -50.60
CA LYS A 540 74.91 -9.89 -52.05
C LYS A 540 75.59 -10.95 -52.94
N LYS A 541 76.30 -11.92 -52.39
CA LYS A 541 77.00 -13.01 -53.18
C LYS A 541 76.27 -14.34 -53.12
N ASN A 542 75.23 -14.54 -52.36
CA ASN A 542 74.57 -15.84 -52.19
C ASN A 542 73.05 -15.80 -52.44
N LEU A 543 72.55 -14.98 -53.34
CA LEU A 543 71.16 -15.01 -53.81
C LEU A 543 71.11 -15.21 -55.31
N THR A 544 71.59 -16.41 -55.78
CA THR A 544 71.11 -17.06 -56.97
C THR A 544 71.02 -18.53 -56.64
N GLU A 545 69.84 -19.01 -56.41
CA GLU A 545 69.27 -20.32 -56.52
C GLU A 545 68.29 -20.65 -55.39
N SER A 546 67.15 -20.89 -55.88
CA SER A 546 66.03 -21.72 -55.48
C SER A 546 64.76 -21.02 -55.14
N SER A 547 64.06 -20.92 -56.21
CA SER A 547 62.57 -20.79 -56.30
C SER A 547 61.83 -21.96 -55.61
N SER A 548 60.64 -21.65 -55.21
CA SER A 548 59.39 -22.35 -55.48
C SER A 548 58.55 -22.73 -54.26
N PHE A 549 57.32 -22.39 -54.48
CA PHE A 549 56.08 -23.01 -54.00
C PHE A 549 55.52 -22.50 -52.66
N ILE A 550 54.45 -21.95 -52.64
CA ILE A 550 53.00 -22.00 -52.97
C ILE A 550 52.31 -21.02 -52.00
N GLN A 551 51.68 -19.98 -52.48
CA GLN A 551 50.23 -19.73 -52.72
C GLN A 551 49.38 -20.00 -51.50
N THR A 552 48.52 -19.22 -51.08
CA THR A 552 47.46 -18.26 -51.56
C THR A 552 46.52 -18.15 -50.38
N GLU A 553 45.73 -17.26 -50.09
CA GLU A 553 44.90 -16.21 -50.68
C GLU A 553 44.30 -15.35 -49.55
N THR A 554 44.32 -14.18 -49.55
CA THR A 554 43.50 -13.01 -49.88
C THR A 554 41.98 -13.20 -49.97
N SER A 555 41.36 -12.26 -49.36
CA SER A 555 40.34 -11.30 -49.86
C SER A 555 38.96 -11.44 -49.27
N THR A 556 38.56 -10.38 -48.67
CA THR A 556 37.59 -9.29 -49.03
C THR A 556 36.12 -9.68 -49.24
N SER A 557 35.36 -9.01 -48.41
CA SER A 557 34.20 -8.14 -48.76
C SER A 557 33.08 -8.66 -49.66
N HIS A 558 31.89 -8.56 -49.21
CA HIS A 558 30.70 -7.83 -49.69
C HIS A 558 29.38 -8.58 -49.52
N ASN A 559 28.47 -7.81 -48.92
CA ASN A 559 27.03 -7.63 -49.21
C ASN A 559 26.17 -8.76 -49.77
N GLY A 560 24.96 -8.86 -49.14
CA GLY A 560 23.75 -9.09 -49.93
C GLY A 560 22.72 -9.97 -49.31
N GLN A 561 21.72 -9.33 -48.77
CA GLN A 561 20.28 -9.68 -48.84
C GLN A 561 19.82 -11.10 -49.13
N GLY A 562 18.86 -11.55 -48.30
CA GLY A 562 17.76 -12.27 -48.92
C GLY A 562 17.21 -13.50 -48.22
N ASN A 563 16.16 -13.26 -47.49
CA ASN A 563 14.91 -14.08 -47.51
C ASN A 563 14.86 -15.56 -47.13
N LYS A 564 14.00 -15.72 -46.11
CA LYS A 564 12.89 -16.70 -46.03
C LYS A 564 13.13 -18.16 -45.62
N LYS A 565 12.35 -18.44 -44.61
CA LYS A 565 11.44 -19.61 -44.40
C LYS A 565 11.94 -20.81 -43.59
N ASN A 566 11.20 -20.92 -42.50
CA ASN A 566 10.38 -22.06 -42.04
C ASN A 566 11.02 -23.25 -41.30
N LEU A 567 10.31 -23.46 -40.22
CA LEU A 567 9.77 -24.75 -39.67
C LEU A 567 10.67 -25.58 -38.76
N GLY A 568 9.98 -25.92 -37.65
CA GLY A 568 10.14 -27.16 -36.90
C GLY A 568 10.51 -26.90 -35.43
N LYS A 569 9.58 -26.75 -34.54
CA LYS A 569 8.76 -27.72 -33.78
C LYS A 569 9.59 -28.84 -33.13
N VAL A 570 9.30 -28.95 -31.83
CA VAL A 570 9.19 -30.13 -30.98
C VAL A 570 10.06 -30.08 -29.72
N GLU A 571 9.36 -29.83 -28.62
CA GLU A 571 9.03 -30.68 -27.46
C GLU A 571 10.15 -30.90 -26.43
N SER A 572 9.80 -30.54 -25.24
CA SER A 572 9.43 -31.31 -24.04
C SER A 572 10.53 -31.66 -23.05
N GLY A 573 10.12 -31.58 -21.79
CA GLY A 573 10.71 -32.28 -20.64
C GLY A 573 10.99 -31.35 -19.48
N GLU A 574 10.02 -31.12 -18.64
CA GLU A 574 9.67 -31.85 -17.40
C GLU A 574 10.70 -31.81 -16.28
N ILE A 575 10.22 -31.22 -15.20
CA ILE A 575 10.23 -31.65 -13.79
C ILE A 575 11.56 -31.61 -13.02
N CYS A 576 11.60 -30.80 -11.96
CA CYS A 576 11.67 -31.34 -10.60
C CYS A 576 11.42 -30.28 -9.55
N SER A 577 10.35 -30.50 -8.84
CA SER A 577 10.02 -29.99 -7.51
C SER A 577 11.03 -30.49 -6.48
N LEU A 578 11.31 -29.71 -5.44
CA LEU A 578 11.47 -30.25 -4.07
C LEU A 578 11.21 -29.14 -3.05
N GLU A 579 10.19 -29.44 -2.26
CA GLU A 579 9.86 -28.88 -0.96
C GLU A 579 11.01 -28.97 0.07
N ARG A 580 10.91 -28.10 1.04
CA ARG A 580 10.98 -28.24 2.52
C ARG A 580 11.86 -27.16 3.14
N LYS A 581 11.43 -26.36 3.99
CA LYS A 581 10.69 -26.43 5.25
C LYS A 581 10.05 -25.09 5.55
#